data_865dca98cbcfc9fc224e1dbbe001d7da
#
_entry.id   865dca98cbcfc9fc224e1dbbe001d7da
#
_cell.length_a   1.000
_cell.length_b   1.000
_cell.length_c   1.000
_cell.angle_alpha   90.00
_cell.angle_beta   90.00
_cell.angle_gamma   90.00
#
_symmetry.space_group_name_H-M   'P 1'
#
loop_
_entity.id
_entity.type
_entity.pdbx_description
1 polymer ?
#
loop_
_entity_poly.entity_id
_entity_poly.type
_entity_poly.pdbx_seq_one_letter_code
_entity_poly.pdbx_strand_id
1 'polypeptide(L)'
;MAQPDSTPDAGCARVTSILPLKNYHERFLRAALGSMFEQTSPNWRLLVVVEPEDAAQFKELLVTELTDCRVQLIVNAGRKLAGAINTGMMAATTPFVAILLGDDLWDRHAVEVLERAIAGNPEADFFHTARRVIDEHDRSISEIYPAVASLTLADFQQGSPVKHLLCWRRELGLAVGGVDESLNSVGPDDYDFPWVMAEHGARFHAIQECLYIYRDHRTAYRLTTHQPLDHHVREIDRILAKHGVPARERARKLRAARKGYLRQCLYRNTRDQRWKDWLGFDARRGWRERYLRPSGGPSWRGRLSHWWTVLFPRNQ
;
A
#
# COMPACT_ATOMS: atom_id res chain seq x y z
N MET A 1 37.49 11.40 24.50
CA MET A 1 36.69 10.19 24.70
C MET A 1 35.95 9.95 23.38
N ALA A 2 36.40 8.99 22.61
CA ALA A 2 35.78 8.61 21.34
C ALA A 2 34.48 7.83 21.67
N GLN A 3 33.36 8.23 21.07
CA GLN A 3 32.15 7.40 21.10
C GLN A 3 32.41 6.10 20.34
N PRO A 4 31.95 4.95 20.83
CA PRO A 4 32.11 3.71 20.10
C PRO A 4 31.26 3.77 18.82
N ASP A 5 31.92 3.52 17.69
CA ASP A 5 31.31 3.23 16.39
C ASP A 5 30.42 1.97 16.57
N SER A 6 29.14 2.18 16.80
CA SER A 6 28.17 1.08 16.82
C SER A 6 27.79 0.78 15.37
N THR A 7 28.62 -0.02 14.68
CA THR A 7 28.12 -0.72 13.48
C THR A 7 26.86 -1.47 13.85
N PRO A 8 25.72 -1.27 13.15
CA PRO A 8 24.48 -1.97 13.44
C PRO A 8 24.71 -3.49 13.35
N ASP A 9 24.37 -4.19 14.40
CA ASP A 9 24.46 -5.66 14.41
C ASP A 9 23.49 -6.23 13.37
N ALA A 10 24.06 -6.66 12.24
CA ALA A 10 23.33 -7.21 11.11
C ALA A 10 22.50 -8.47 11.47
N GLY A 11 22.70 -9.04 12.67
CA GLY A 11 21.96 -10.19 13.19
C GLY A 11 20.66 -9.87 13.89
N CYS A 12 20.40 -8.60 14.24
CA CYS A 12 19.24 -8.19 15.04
C CYS A 12 18.02 -7.74 14.23
N ALA A 13 18.16 -7.46 12.92
CA ALA A 13 17.07 -6.99 12.08
C ALA A 13 15.93 -8.03 12.00
N ARG A 14 14.70 -7.59 12.28
CA ARG A 14 13.49 -8.43 12.17
C ARG A 14 12.71 -8.20 10.88
N VAL A 15 12.92 -7.06 10.21
CA VAL A 15 12.16 -6.64 9.05
C VAL A 15 13.09 -6.29 7.89
N THR A 16 12.81 -6.85 6.72
CA THR A 16 13.40 -6.40 5.45
C THR A 16 12.36 -5.59 4.69
N SER A 17 12.65 -4.34 4.39
CA SER A 17 11.88 -3.53 3.45
C SER A 17 12.25 -3.94 2.02
N ILE A 18 11.26 -4.22 1.19
CA ILE A 18 11.41 -4.48 -0.25
C ILE A 18 11.01 -3.20 -0.97
N LEU A 19 11.90 -2.65 -1.78
CA LEU A 19 11.70 -1.46 -2.58
C LEU A 19 11.75 -1.82 -4.07
N PRO A 20 10.61 -2.14 -4.70
CA PRO A 20 10.53 -2.40 -6.13
C PRO A 20 10.74 -1.11 -6.92
N LEU A 21 11.66 -1.08 -7.87
CA LEU A 21 11.95 0.07 -8.71
C LEU A 21 11.88 -0.29 -10.20
N LYS A 22 11.14 0.52 -10.94
CA LYS A 22 11.16 0.52 -12.41
C LYS A 22 11.13 1.94 -12.96
N ASN A 23 10.00 2.60 -12.90
CA ASN A 23 9.83 3.99 -13.29
C ASN A 23 9.89 4.85 -12.02
N TYR A 24 10.84 5.77 -11.92
CA TYR A 24 11.02 6.56 -10.71
C TYR A 24 11.14 8.06 -11.02
N HIS A 25 10.85 8.86 -10.02
CA HIS A 25 11.19 10.28 -9.99
C HIS A 25 12.30 10.44 -8.95
N GLU A 26 13.47 10.93 -9.36
CA GLU A 26 14.67 10.92 -8.52
C GLU A 26 14.45 11.56 -7.15
N ARG A 27 13.80 12.73 -7.09
CA ARG A 27 13.48 13.41 -5.82
C ARG A 27 12.66 12.51 -4.89
N PHE A 28 11.67 11.77 -5.42
CA PHE A 28 10.83 10.93 -4.59
C PHE A 28 11.56 9.68 -4.14
N LEU A 29 12.35 9.07 -5.02
CA LEU A 29 13.21 7.95 -4.66
C LEU A 29 14.21 8.34 -3.56
N ARG A 30 14.87 9.51 -3.69
CA ARG A 30 15.76 10.01 -2.63
C ARG A 30 15.03 10.21 -1.30
N ALA A 31 13.80 10.71 -1.33
CA ALA A 31 12.98 10.86 -0.14
C ALA A 31 12.57 9.50 0.46
N ALA A 32 12.19 8.52 -0.37
CA ALA A 32 11.89 7.16 0.07
C ALA A 32 13.08 6.49 0.77
N LEU A 33 14.26 6.55 0.14
CA LEU A 33 15.52 6.05 0.72
C LEU A 33 15.87 6.79 2.00
N GLY A 34 15.80 8.13 2.00
CA GLY A 34 16.01 8.97 3.17
C GLY A 34 15.14 8.55 4.35
N SER A 35 13.86 8.23 4.12
CA SER A 35 12.95 7.76 5.16
C SER A 35 13.38 6.45 5.82
N MET A 36 14.16 5.61 5.13
CA MET A 36 14.77 4.41 5.71
C MET A 36 16.01 4.75 6.54
N PHE A 37 16.86 5.65 6.08
CA PHE A 37 18.06 6.04 6.82
C PHE A 37 17.74 6.87 8.08
N GLU A 38 16.61 7.56 8.09
CA GLU A 38 16.11 8.36 9.21
C GLU A 38 15.35 7.55 10.27
N GLN A 39 15.24 6.22 10.12
CA GLN A 39 14.56 5.37 11.10
C GLN A 39 15.23 5.44 12.48
N THR A 40 14.42 5.56 13.54
CA THR A 40 14.90 5.60 14.94
C THR A 40 15.52 4.28 15.40
N SER A 41 15.04 3.15 14.88
CA SER A 41 15.67 1.84 15.06
C SER A 41 16.61 1.54 13.89
N PRO A 42 17.85 1.09 14.15
CA PRO A 42 18.79 0.68 13.10
C PRO A 42 18.51 -0.74 12.56
N ASN A 43 17.59 -1.49 13.15
CA ASN A 43 17.39 -2.92 12.95
C ASN A 43 16.54 -3.25 11.70
N TRP A 44 16.89 -2.71 10.57
CA TRP A 44 16.23 -2.95 9.29
C TRP A 44 17.20 -3.40 8.20
N ARG A 45 16.66 -4.02 7.18
CA ARG A 45 17.34 -4.25 5.90
C ARG A 45 16.51 -3.67 4.77
N LEU A 46 17.16 -3.26 3.69
CA LEU A 46 16.52 -2.75 2.50
C LEU A 46 17.01 -3.52 1.27
N LEU A 47 16.08 -4.16 0.57
CA LEU A 47 16.33 -4.77 -0.73
C LEU A 47 15.73 -3.88 -1.82
N VAL A 48 16.58 -3.23 -2.58
CA VAL A 48 16.19 -2.47 -3.77
C VAL A 48 16.13 -3.46 -4.93
N VAL A 49 14.92 -3.70 -5.45
CA VAL A 49 14.70 -4.68 -6.50
C VAL A 49 14.43 -3.98 -7.82
N VAL A 50 15.31 -4.18 -8.79
CA VAL A 50 15.30 -3.48 -10.09
C VAL A 50 15.14 -4.46 -11.24
N GLU A 51 14.58 -3.99 -12.35
CA GLU A 51 14.51 -4.81 -13.57
C GLU A 51 15.92 -5.06 -14.13
N PRO A 52 16.16 -6.19 -14.82
CA PRO A 52 17.49 -6.54 -15.36
C PRO A 52 18.09 -5.42 -16.23
N GLU A 53 17.27 -4.80 -17.08
CA GLU A 53 17.67 -3.72 -17.99
C GLU A 53 18.11 -2.45 -17.28
N ASP A 54 17.61 -2.21 -16.06
CA ASP A 54 17.85 -0.98 -15.28
C ASP A 54 18.97 -1.14 -14.23
N ALA A 55 19.48 -2.37 -14.03
CA ALA A 55 20.38 -2.71 -12.92
C ALA A 55 21.68 -1.89 -12.91
N ALA A 56 22.30 -1.66 -14.06
CA ALA A 56 23.53 -0.88 -14.17
C ALA A 56 23.26 0.58 -13.77
N GLN A 57 22.20 1.18 -14.28
CA GLN A 57 21.82 2.56 -13.98
C GLN A 57 21.56 2.75 -12.49
N PHE A 58 20.80 1.86 -11.87
CA PHE A 58 20.50 1.97 -10.43
C PHE A 58 21.73 1.71 -9.56
N LYS A 59 22.66 0.87 -9.98
CA LYS A 59 23.92 0.66 -9.27
C LYS A 59 24.76 1.94 -9.24
N GLU A 60 24.80 2.71 -10.32
CA GLU A 60 25.47 4.01 -10.38
C GLU A 60 24.71 5.07 -9.57
N LEU A 61 23.39 5.12 -9.71
CA LEU A 61 22.53 6.09 -9.01
C LEU A 61 22.61 5.95 -7.49
N LEU A 62 22.67 4.72 -6.99
CA LEU A 62 22.60 4.37 -5.56
C LEU A 62 23.97 4.03 -4.96
N VAL A 63 25.05 4.47 -5.57
CA VAL A 63 26.43 4.15 -5.14
C VAL A 63 26.67 4.49 -3.66
N THR A 64 26.12 5.58 -3.17
CA THR A 64 26.22 6.02 -1.78
C THR A 64 25.44 5.13 -0.85
N GLU A 65 24.17 4.87 -1.17
CA GLU A 65 23.28 4.03 -0.35
C GLU A 65 23.76 2.58 -0.28
N LEU A 66 24.38 2.08 -1.34
CA LEU A 66 24.94 0.74 -1.40
C LEU A 66 26.23 0.55 -0.57
N THR A 67 26.80 1.62 -0.02
CA THR A 67 27.90 1.50 0.97
C THR A 67 27.41 1.06 2.35
N ASP A 68 26.11 1.25 2.65
CA ASP A 68 25.52 0.78 3.90
C ASP A 68 25.23 -0.73 3.81
N CYS A 69 25.79 -1.50 4.75
CA CYS A 69 25.66 -2.95 4.78
C CYS A 69 24.22 -3.46 4.94
N ARG A 70 23.27 -2.58 5.30
CA ARG A 70 21.85 -2.89 5.39
C ARG A 70 21.13 -2.81 4.05
N VAL A 71 21.73 -2.19 3.05
CA VAL A 71 21.13 -1.94 1.72
C VAL A 71 21.75 -2.87 0.69
N GLN A 72 20.89 -3.55 -0.05
CA GLN A 72 21.34 -4.41 -1.15
C GLN A 72 20.48 -4.16 -2.40
N LEU A 73 21.14 -4.02 -3.56
CA LEU A 73 20.47 -4.01 -4.85
C LEU A 73 20.44 -5.43 -5.41
N ILE A 74 19.26 -5.88 -5.81
CA ILE A 74 19.05 -7.19 -6.43
C ILE A 74 18.25 -7.05 -7.73
N VAL A 75 18.49 -7.98 -8.65
CA VAL A 75 17.80 -8.00 -9.94
C VAL A 75 16.51 -8.80 -9.81
N ASN A 76 15.42 -8.25 -10.35
CA ASN A 76 14.13 -8.92 -10.40
C ASN A 76 14.22 -10.22 -11.21
N ALA A 77 13.97 -11.35 -10.55
CA ALA A 77 13.94 -12.67 -11.17
C ALA A 77 12.54 -13.05 -11.70
N GLY A 78 11.52 -12.28 -11.30
CA GLY A 78 10.12 -12.46 -11.72
C GLY A 78 9.67 -11.37 -12.70
N ARG A 79 8.39 -11.01 -12.66
CA ARG A 79 7.80 -10.07 -13.62
C ARG A 79 7.18 -8.87 -12.90
N LYS A 80 7.63 -7.65 -13.27
CA LYS A 80 7.03 -6.39 -12.82
C LYS A 80 6.99 -6.27 -11.28
N LEU A 81 6.00 -5.54 -10.73
CA LEU A 81 5.86 -5.29 -9.30
C LEU A 81 5.76 -6.58 -8.47
N ALA A 82 4.85 -7.50 -8.85
CA ALA A 82 4.65 -8.75 -8.11
C ALA A 82 5.91 -9.62 -8.11
N GLY A 83 6.58 -9.74 -9.26
CA GLY A 83 7.85 -10.47 -9.35
C GLY A 83 8.96 -9.83 -8.53
N ALA A 84 9.04 -8.50 -8.51
CA ALA A 84 10.01 -7.79 -7.70
C ALA A 84 9.77 -8.01 -6.19
N ILE A 85 8.51 -8.01 -5.75
CA ILE A 85 8.16 -8.33 -4.36
C ILE A 85 8.54 -9.79 -4.04
N ASN A 86 8.21 -10.74 -4.92
CA ASN A 86 8.57 -12.15 -4.76
C ASN A 86 10.09 -12.35 -4.70
N THR A 87 10.83 -11.71 -5.60
CA THR A 87 12.30 -11.74 -5.62
C THR A 87 12.87 -11.20 -4.31
N GLY A 88 12.38 -10.06 -3.83
CA GLY A 88 12.78 -9.49 -2.56
C GLY A 88 12.43 -10.40 -1.38
N MET A 89 11.23 -11.00 -1.36
CA MET A 89 10.80 -11.92 -0.32
C MET A 89 11.65 -13.21 -0.29
N MET A 90 12.05 -13.72 -1.45
CA MET A 90 12.96 -14.89 -1.53
C MET A 90 14.36 -14.55 -1.03
N ALA A 91 14.90 -13.38 -1.37
CA ALA A 91 16.22 -12.94 -0.99
C ALA A 91 16.33 -12.45 0.47
N ALA A 92 15.22 -12.05 1.08
CA ALA A 92 15.21 -11.59 2.46
C ALA A 92 15.62 -12.70 3.42
N THR A 93 16.38 -12.33 4.46
CA THR A 93 16.85 -13.25 5.51
C THR A 93 16.16 -13.02 6.87
N THR A 94 15.35 -11.96 6.97
CA THR A 94 14.60 -11.63 8.17
C THR A 94 13.29 -12.39 8.25
N PRO A 95 12.73 -12.60 9.45
CA PRO A 95 11.45 -13.32 9.61
C PRO A 95 10.25 -12.59 9.04
N PHE A 96 10.33 -11.26 8.91
CA PHE A 96 9.27 -10.43 8.33
C PHE A 96 9.81 -9.63 7.15
N VAL A 97 8.91 -9.37 6.19
CA VAL A 97 9.16 -8.49 5.05
C VAL A 97 8.07 -7.44 4.95
N ALA A 98 8.42 -6.28 4.42
CA ALA A 98 7.49 -5.17 4.24
C ALA A 98 7.75 -4.48 2.89
N ILE A 99 6.80 -3.66 2.42
CA ILE A 99 6.93 -2.93 1.16
C ILE A 99 7.10 -1.44 1.42
N LEU A 100 8.10 -0.85 0.75
CA LEU A 100 8.23 0.58 0.53
C LEU A 100 8.19 0.84 -0.97
N LEU A 101 7.27 1.65 -1.46
CA LEU A 101 7.25 2.06 -2.87
C LEU A 101 8.18 3.27 -3.09
N GLY A 102 8.76 3.38 -4.28
CA GLY A 102 9.83 4.36 -4.58
C GLY A 102 9.38 5.83 -4.61
N ASP A 103 8.09 6.10 -4.47
CA ASP A 103 7.49 7.43 -4.39
C ASP A 103 6.87 7.75 -3.01
N ASP A 104 6.82 6.77 -2.12
CA ASP A 104 6.23 6.86 -0.79
C ASP A 104 7.30 6.98 0.31
N LEU A 105 6.87 7.15 1.55
CA LEU A 105 7.75 7.32 2.70
C LEU A 105 7.28 6.45 3.87
N TRP A 106 8.23 5.98 4.67
CA TRP A 106 7.92 5.48 6.00
C TRP A 106 8.05 6.61 7.04
N ASP A 107 7.23 6.56 8.07
CA ASP A 107 7.44 7.41 9.25
C ASP A 107 8.75 6.99 9.94
N ARG A 108 9.47 7.95 10.51
CA ARG A 108 10.76 7.73 11.17
C ARG A 108 10.73 6.68 12.30
N HIS A 109 9.56 6.39 12.86
CA HIS A 109 9.38 5.40 13.92
C HIS A 109 8.83 4.05 13.39
N ALA A 110 8.71 3.88 12.07
CA ALA A 110 8.03 2.72 11.49
C ALA A 110 8.70 1.40 11.89
N VAL A 111 10.02 1.32 11.83
CA VAL A 111 10.75 0.09 12.21
C VAL A 111 10.60 -0.21 13.71
N GLU A 112 10.78 0.78 14.57
CA GLU A 112 10.63 0.65 16.03
C GLU A 112 9.23 0.17 16.40
N VAL A 113 8.20 0.74 15.80
CA VAL A 113 6.80 0.35 16.04
C VAL A 113 6.53 -1.06 15.53
N LEU A 114 7.03 -1.42 14.34
CA LEU A 114 6.92 -2.78 13.81
C LEU A 114 7.61 -3.80 14.72
N GLU A 115 8.83 -3.52 15.21
CA GLU A 115 9.55 -4.40 16.13
C GLU A 115 8.74 -4.65 17.41
N ARG A 116 8.19 -3.57 17.99
CA ARG A 116 7.34 -3.65 19.18
C ARG A 116 6.05 -4.43 18.91
N ALA A 117 5.39 -4.18 17.76
CA ALA A 117 4.16 -4.87 17.38
C ALA A 117 4.42 -6.38 17.15
N ILE A 118 5.51 -6.73 16.46
CA ILE A 118 5.92 -8.13 16.22
C ILE A 118 6.24 -8.84 17.54
N ALA A 119 6.94 -8.17 18.45
CA ALA A 119 7.28 -8.76 19.75
C ALA A 119 6.05 -8.94 20.65
N GLY A 120 5.11 -7.98 20.61
CA GLY A 120 3.88 -8.01 21.40
C GLY A 120 2.79 -8.92 20.85
N ASN A 121 2.90 -9.35 19.58
CA ASN A 121 1.91 -10.19 18.91
C ASN A 121 2.60 -11.33 18.13
N PRO A 122 3.25 -12.27 18.82
CA PRO A 122 4.07 -13.31 18.18
C PRO A 122 3.27 -14.24 17.28
N GLU A 123 1.95 -14.33 17.49
CA GLU A 123 1.02 -15.10 16.69
C GLU A 123 0.54 -14.37 15.43
N ALA A 124 0.81 -13.06 15.30
CA ALA A 124 0.40 -12.31 14.12
C ALA A 124 1.31 -12.61 12.92
N ASP A 125 0.70 -12.76 11.77
CA ASP A 125 1.37 -13.10 10.52
C ASP A 125 1.38 -11.93 9.53
N PHE A 126 0.46 -10.97 9.70
CA PHE A 126 0.32 -9.83 8.81
C PHE A 126 0.01 -8.55 9.59
N PHE A 127 0.85 -7.55 9.44
CA PHE A 127 0.70 -6.23 10.04
C PHE A 127 0.36 -5.20 8.97
N HIS A 128 -0.59 -4.33 9.25
CA HIS A 128 -0.92 -3.19 8.41
C HIS A 128 -1.16 -1.95 9.26
N THR A 129 -0.92 -0.77 8.69
CA THR A 129 -0.88 0.45 9.49
C THR A 129 -1.89 1.49 9.03
N ALA A 130 -2.11 2.50 9.85
CA ALA A 130 -2.70 3.73 9.38
C ALA A 130 -1.75 4.45 8.40
N ARG A 131 -2.33 5.27 7.50
CA ARG A 131 -1.57 6.05 6.52
C ARG A 131 -2.16 7.43 6.32
N ARG A 132 -1.36 8.35 5.82
CA ARG A 132 -1.80 9.65 5.29
C ARG A 132 -1.37 9.82 3.85
N VAL A 133 -1.94 10.81 3.17
CA VAL A 133 -1.61 11.11 1.77
C VAL A 133 -0.99 12.50 1.70
N ILE A 134 0.11 12.61 0.94
CA ILE A 134 0.78 13.85 0.60
C ILE A 134 0.74 14.10 -0.90
N ASP A 135 0.91 15.35 -1.32
CA ASP A 135 1.06 15.72 -2.74
C ASP A 135 2.53 15.69 -3.20
N GLU A 136 2.77 16.10 -4.44
CA GLU A 136 4.11 16.23 -5.04
C GLU A 136 5.04 17.24 -4.34
N HIS A 137 4.51 18.08 -3.44
CA HIS A 137 5.23 19.09 -2.67
C HIS A 137 5.34 18.73 -1.18
N ASP A 138 5.11 17.45 -0.84
CA ASP A 138 5.14 16.92 0.53
C ASP A 138 4.06 17.49 1.46
N ARG A 139 3.04 18.18 0.94
CA ARG A 139 1.94 18.73 1.72
C ARG A 139 0.88 17.67 1.98
N SER A 140 0.43 17.55 3.22
CA SER A 140 -0.67 16.64 3.56
C SER A 140 -1.96 17.06 2.85
N ILE A 141 -2.55 16.14 2.10
CA ILE A 141 -3.82 16.32 1.37
C ILE A 141 -4.93 15.41 1.88
N SER A 142 -4.68 14.71 2.96
CA SER A 142 -5.69 13.87 3.62
C SER A 142 -5.57 13.93 5.14
N GLU A 143 -6.67 13.58 5.83
CA GLU A 143 -6.60 13.09 7.20
C GLU A 143 -5.89 11.74 7.24
N ILE A 144 -5.56 11.28 8.45
CA ILE A 144 -5.03 9.93 8.65
C ILE A 144 -6.15 8.92 8.37
N TYR A 145 -5.88 7.96 7.49
CA TYR A 145 -6.73 6.79 7.27
C TYR A 145 -6.33 5.71 8.29
N PRO A 146 -7.18 5.40 9.27
CA PRO A 146 -6.86 4.41 10.29
C PRO A 146 -6.74 3.01 9.69
N ALA A 147 -5.98 2.13 10.34
CA ALA A 147 -5.99 0.72 10.05
C ALA A 147 -7.32 0.08 10.50
N VAL A 148 -7.81 -0.91 9.75
CA VAL A 148 -9.03 -1.64 10.11
C VAL A 148 -8.70 -2.62 11.23
N ALA A 149 -9.22 -2.37 12.42
CA ALA A 149 -8.81 -3.09 13.64
C ALA A 149 -9.15 -4.59 13.65
N SER A 150 -10.21 -4.98 12.96
CA SER A 150 -10.62 -6.38 12.85
C SER A 150 -11.01 -6.68 11.41
N LEU A 151 -10.40 -7.71 10.84
CA LEU A 151 -10.60 -8.14 9.46
C LEU A 151 -11.21 -9.53 9.40
N THR A 152 -12.13 -9.68 8.46
CA THR A 152 -12.73 -10.95 8.07
C THR A 152 -12.55 -11.20 6.57
N LEU A 153 -12.68 -12.43 6.11
CA LEU A 153 -12.67 -12.74 4.68
C LEU A 153 -13.73 -11.97 3.88
N ALA A 154 -14.87 -11.64 4.54
CA ALA A 154 -15.95 -10.87 3.91
C ALA A 154 -15.55 -9.42 3.59
N ASP A 155 -14.60 -8.84 4.35
CA ASP A 155 -14.12 -7.48 4.11
C ASP A 155 -13.33 -7.39 2.80
N PHE A 156 -12.54 -8.41 2.47
CA PHE A 156 -11.81 -8.48 1.21
C PHE A 156 -12.74 -8.52 -0.01
N GLN A 157 -13.92 -9.10 0.14
CA GLN A 157 -14.92 -9.07 -0.92
C GLN A 157 -15.47 -7.65 -1.21
N GLN A 158 -15.30 -6.69 -0.32
CA GLN A 158 -15.74 -5.30 -0.51
C GLN A 158 -14.64 -4.41 -1.13
N GLY A 159 -13.44 -4.92 -1.30
CA GLY A 159 -12.24 -4.24 -1.76
C GLY A 159 -11.09 -4.47 -0.80
N SER A 160 -9.92 -3.90 -1.06
CA SER A 160 -8.78 -4.05 -0.14
C SER A 160 -9.08 -3.42 1.24
N PRO A 161 -9.15 -4.20 2.33
CA PRO A 161 -9.34 -3.67 3.67
C PRO A 161 -8.02 -3.21 4.31
N VAL A 162 -6.88 -3.69 3.81
CA VAL A 162 -5.56 -3.31 4.29
C VAL A 162 -4.97 -2.18 3.46
N LYS A 163 -4.07 -1.41 4.05
CA LYS A 163 -3.35 -0.32 3.38
C LYS A 163 -1.90 -0.36 3.77
N HIS A 164 -1.01 0.13 2.89
CA HIS A 164 0.38 0.33 3.22
C HIS A 164 0.54 1.21 4.48
N LEU A 165 1.45 0.90 5.36
CA LEU A 165 2.54 -0.06 5.35
C LEU A 165 1.98 -1.47 5.49
N LEU A 166 2.46 -2.39 4.66
CA LEU A 166 2.15 -3.82 4.74
C LEU A 166 3.43 -4.55 5.16
N CYS A 167 3.32 -5.36 6.22
CA CYS A 167 4.43 -6.18 6.71
C CYS A 167 3.89 -7.57 7.06
N TRP A 168 4.56 -8.61 6.61
CA TRP A 168 4.06 -9.97 6.82
C TRP A 168 5.18 -10.97 7.13
N ARG A 169 4.81 -12.09 7.74
CA ARG A 169 5.69 -13.20 8.01
C ARG A 169 6.17 -13.81 6.69
N ARG A 170 7.48 -13.70 6.45
CA ARG A 170 8.12 -14.11 5.20
C ARG A 170 7.81 -15.58 4.84
N GLU A 171 7.94 -16.48 5.80
CA GLU A 171 7.73 -17.91 5.62
C GLU A 171 6.31 -18.21 5.12
N LEU A 172 5.29 -17.60 5.75
CA LEU A 172 3.91 -17.77 5.31
C LEU A 172 3.68 -17.17 3.91
N GLY A 173 4.24 -15.98 3.63
CA GLY A 173 4.16 -15.37 2.30
C GLY A 173 4.74 -16.25 1.21
N LEU A 174 5.85 -16.94 1.48
CA LEU A 174 6.43 -17.94 0.56
C LEU A 174 5.58 -19.20 0.46
N ALA A 175 5.05 -19.70 1.58
CA ALA A 175 4.23 -20.90 1.63
C ALA A 175 2.92 -20.77 0.82
N VAL A 176 2.32 -19.57 0.78
CA VAL A 176 1.11 -19.32 -0.04
C VAL A 176 1.42 -19.06 -1.52
N GLY A 177 2.68 -19.15 -1.93
CA GLY A 177 3.12 -18.99 -3.32
C GLY A 177 3.47 -17.55 -3.72
N GLY A 178 3.53 -16.64 -2.76
CA GLY A 178 3.87 -15.22 -3.01
C GLY A 178 2.76 -14.42 -3.68
N VAL A 179 3.15 -13.26 -4.21
CA VAL A 179 2.28 -12.32 -4.94
C VAL A 179 2.03 -12.85 -6.36
N ASP A 180 0.78 -12.85 -6.80
CA ASP A 180 0.38 -13.38 -8.11
C ASP A 180 0.87 -12.49 -9.26
N GLU A 181 1.89 -12.93 -9.97
CA GLU A 181 2.50 -12.20 -11.09
C GLU A 181 1.57 -12.05 -12.30
N SER A 182 0.51 -12.83 -12.38
CA SER A 182 -0.49 -12.69 -13.45
C SER A 182 -1.39 -11.46 -13.25
N LEU A 183 -1.46 -10.89 -12.02
CA LEU A 183 -2.29 -9.76 -11.62
C LEU A 183 -1.54 -8.42 -11.55
N ASN A 184 -0.43 -8.28 -12.23
CA ASN A 184 0.51 -7.15 -12.16
C ASN A 184 -0.03 -5.76 -12.48
N SER A 185 -1.31 -5.57 -12.67
CA SER A 185 -1.88 -4.27 -13.07
C SER A 185 -2.87 -3.69 -12.07
N VAL A 186 -3.45 -4.49 -11.18
CA VAL A 186 -4.44 -4.00 -10.20
C VAL A 186 -4.29 -4.79 -8.90
N GLY A 187 -3.77 -4.13 -7.86
CA GLY A 187 -3.75 -4.60 -6.48
C GLY A 187 -3.16 -6.00 -6.23
N PRO A 188 -2.05 -6.40 -6.87
CA PRO A 188 -1.48 -7.71 -6.59
C PRO A 188 -0.96 -7.79 -5.15
N ASP A 189 -0.41 -6.72 -4.64
CA ASP A 189 0.28 -6.59 -3.36
C ASP A 189 -0.64 -6.16 -2.22
N ASP A 190 -1.59 -5.26 -2.47
CA ASP A 190 -2.43 -4.66 -1.43
C ASP A 190 -3.88 -5.17 -1.43
N TYR A 191 -4.27 -6.05 -2.37
CA TYR A 191 -5.61 -6.62 -2.44
C TYR A 191 -5.61 -8.15 -2.56
N ASP A 192 -5.04 -8.71 -3.64
CA ASP A 192 -5.06 -10.16 -3.88
C ASP A 192 -4.21 -10.91 -2.85
N PHE A 193 -2.96 -10.51 -2.68
CA PHE A 193 -2.02 -11.21 -1.81
C PHE A 193 -2.45 -11.24 -0.33
N PRO A 194 -2.87 -10.11 0.30
CA PRO A 194 -3.42 -10.17 1.66
C PRO A 194 -4.68 -11.04 1.76
N TRP A 195 -5.49 -11.13 0.71
CA TRP A 195 -6.65 -12.00 0.69
C TRP A 195 -6.24 -13.47 0.67
N VAL A 196 -5.26 -13.84 -0.19
CA VAL A 196 -4.67 -15.19 -0.18
C VAL A 196 -4.11 -15.53 1.19
N MET A 197 -3.37 -14.63 1.81
CA MET A 197 -2.83 -14.81 3.17
C MET A 197 -3.96 -15.08 4.18
N ALA A 198 -5.05 -14.32 4.12
CA ALA A 198 -6.22 -14.50 5.00
C ALA A 198 -6.92 -15.85 4.78
N GLU A 199 -7.06 -16.31 3.53
CA GLU A 199 -7.63 -17.63 3.20
C GLU A 199 -6.77 -18.78 3.72
N HIS A 200 -5.46 -18.56 3.86
CA HIS A 200 -4.53 -19.51 4.46
C HIS A 200 -4.37 -19.36 5.98
N GLY A 201 -5.28 -18.61 6.61
CA GLY A 201 -5.34 -18.51 8.07
C GLY A 201 -4.40 -17.50 8.69
N ALA A 202 -3.79 -16.60 7.91
CA ALA A 202 -2.96 -15.52 8.45
C ALA A 202 -3.74 -14.67 9.46
N ARG A 203 -3.12 -14.40 10.60
CA ARG A 203 -3.66 -13.52 11.64
C ARG A 203 -3.19 -12.10 11.41
N PHE A 204 -4.16 -11.21 11.19
CA PHE A 204 -3.91 -9.79 10.91
C PHE A 204 -3.87 -8.98 12.19
N HIS A 205 -2.89 -8.09 12.29
CA HIS A 205 -2.77 -7.11 13.37
C HIS A 205 -2.72 -5.70 12.80
N ALA A 206 -3.65 -4.86 13.26
CA ALA A 206 -3.76 -3.47 12.84
C ALA A 206 -2.97 -2.55 13.77
N ILE A 207 -2.00 -1.84 13.23
CA ILE A 207 -1.23 -0.80 13.92
C ILE A 207 -1.90 0.54 13.63
N GLN A 208 -2.38 1.24 14.67
CA GLN A 208 -3.14 2.49 14.50
C GLN A 208 -2.25 3.72 14.28
N GLU A 209 -0.94 3.61 14.54
CA GLU A 209 0.03 4.63 14.22
C GLU A 209 0.14 4.82 12.69
N CYS A 210 0.26 6.07 12.27
CA CYS A 210 0.41 6.44 10.86
C CYS A 210 1.86 6.26 10.43
N LEU A 211 2.22 5.05 10.01
CA LEU A 211 3.59 4.69 9.67
C LEU A 211 3.89 4.77 8.17
N TYR A 212 2.89 5.00 7.33
CA TYR A 212 3.04 5.11 5.89
C TYR A 212 2.51 6.43 5.35
N ILE A 213 3.33 7.09 4.56
CA ILE A 213 3.03 8.37 3.94
C ILE A 213 2.97 8.14 2.44
N TYR A 214 1.74 8.00 1.94
CA TYR A 214 1.47 7.74 0.54
C TYR A 214 1.52 9.01 -0.28
N ARG A 215 2.31 9.02 -1.35
CA ARG A 215 2.40 10.18 -2.25
C ARG A 215 1.42 10.08 -3.40
N ASP A 216 0.51 11.04 -3.50
CA ASP A 216 -0.37 11.23 -4.65
C ASP A 216 0.15 12.34 -5.55
N HIS A 217 0.94 12.00 -6.56
CA HIS A 217 1.48 12.96 -7.49
C HIS A 217 0.94 12.75 -8.92
N ARG A 218 0.84 13.85 -9.68
CA ARG A 218 0.19 13.83 -10.99
C ARG A 218 1.06 13.30 -12.11
N THR A 219 2.37 13.32 -11.93
CA THR A 219 3.35 12.98 -12.96
C THR A 219 3.69 11.49 -13.03
N ALA A 220 3.32 10.70 -12.02
CA ALA A 220 3.63 9.28 -12.00
C ALA A 220 2.66 8.42 -12.77
N TYR A 221 3.21 7.39 -13.35
CA TYR A 221 2.47 6.25 -13.83
C TYR A 221 1.86 5.50 -12.62
N ARG A 222 0.54 5.55 -12.49
CA ARG A 222 -0.17 4.73 -11.50
C ARG A 222 -0.73 3.50 -12.17
N LEU A 223 -0.37 2.34 -11.67
CA LEU A 223 -0.87 1.06 -12.14
C LEU A 223 -2.41 1.03 -12.23
N THR A 224 -3.10 1.64 -11.26
CA THR A 224 -4.57 1.60 -11.18
C THR A 224 -5.30 2.57 -12.11
N THR A 225 -4.73 3.75 -12.42
CA THR A 225 -5.46 4.81 -13.16
C THR A 225 -4.93 5.06 -14.57
N HIS A 226 -3.79 4.50 -14.94
CA HIS A 226 -3.26 4.56 -16.31
C HIS A 226 -3.70 3.39 -17.18
N GLN A 227 -4.32 2.37 -16.58
CA GLN A 227 -4.92 1.27 -17.35
C GLN A 227 -6.28 1.67 -17.93
N PRO A 228 -6.68 1.16 -19.10
CA PRO A 228 -8.04 1.33 -19.59
C PRO A 228 -9.08 0.79 -18.59
N LEU A 229 -10.23 1.46 -18.49
CA LEU A 229 -11.32 1.07 -17.58
C LEU A 229 -11.69 -0.41 -17.68
N ASP A 230 -11.80 -0.92 -18.92
CA ASP A 230 -12.19 -2.33 -19.13
C ASP A 230 -11.10 -3.31 -18.68
N HIS A 231 -9.82 -2.91 -18.77
CA HIS A 231 -8.73 -3.70 -18.22
C HIS A 231 -8.82 -3.74 -16.68
N HIS A 232 -8.97 -2.58 -16.03
CA HIS A 232 -9.15 -2.49 -14.59
C HIS A 232 -10.32 -3.34 -14.09
N VAL A 233 -11.47 -3.28 -14.78
CA VAL A 233 -12.66 -4.06 -14.41
C VAL A 233 -12.43 -5.56 -14.59
N ARG A 234 -11.75 -5.99 -15.68
CA ARG A 234 -11.39 -7.40 -15.88
C ARG A 234 -10.45 -7.94 -14.80
N GLU A 235 -9.45 -7.16 -14.40
CA GLU A 235 -8.52 -7.57 -13.33
C GLU A 235 -9.23 -7.73 -11.99
N ILE A 236 -10.13 -6.79 -11.63
CA ILE A 236 -10.96 -6.94 -10.44
C ILE A 236 -11.86 -8.18 -10.53
N ASP A 237 -12.43 -8.48 -11.69
CA ASP A 237 -13.23 -9.69 -11.89
C ASP A 237 -12.40 -10.97 -11.72
N ARG A 238 -11.16 -10.99 -12.24
CA ARG A 238 -10.22 -12.10 -12.05
C ARG A 238 -9.89 -12.32 -10.59
N ILE A 239 -9.59 -11.27 -9.83
CA ILE A 239 -9.34 -11.36 -8.38
C ILE A 239 -10.57 -11.93 -7.68
N LEU A 240 -11.75 -11.36 -7.89
CA LEU A 240 -12.98 -11.83 -7.27
C LEU A 240 -13.32 -13.29 -7.65
N ALA A 241 -13.05 -13.70 -8.90
CA ALA A 241 -13.27 -15.06 -9.35
C ALA A 241 -12.26 -16.05 -8.72
N LYS A 242 -11.00 -15.67 -8.63
CA LYS A 242 -9.93 -16.42 -7.95
C LYS A 242 -10.32 -16.77 -6.52
N HIS A 243 -10.90 -15.82 -5.80
CA HIS A 243 -11.38 -15.98 -4.43
C HIS A 243 -12.83 -16.51 -4.31
N GLY A 244 -13.33 -17.17 -5.33
CA GLY A 244 -14.62 -17.90 -5.27
C GLY A 244 -15.88 -17.03 -5.16
N VAL A 245 -15.79 -15.70 -5.41
CA VAL A 245 -16.97 -14.83 -5.36
C VAL A 245 -17.95 -15.19 -6.48
N PRO A 246 -19.24 -15.49 -6.16
CA PRO A 246 -20.21 -15.91 -7.16
C PRO A 246 -20.44 -14.88 -8.27
N ALA A 247 -20.65 -15.32 -9.52
CA ALA A 247 -20.78 -14.45 -10.70
C ALA A 247 -21.82 -13.32 -10.53
N ARG A 248 -22.98 -13.63 -9.92
CA ARG A 248 -24.04 -12.65 -9.65
C ARG A 248 -23.56 -11.54 -8.72
N GLU A 249 -22.78 -11.89 -7.72
CA GLU A 249 -22.22 -10.94 -6.77
C GLU A 249 -21.07 -10.12 -7.40
N ARG A 250 -20.18 -10.78 -8.17
CA ARG A 250 -19.14 -10.11 -8.92
C ARG A 250 -19.72 -9.01 -9.81
N ALA A 251 -20.78 -9.27 -10.57
CA ALA A 251 -21.42 -8.27 -11.42
C ALA A 251 -21.83 -6.99 -10.66
N ARG A 252 -22.29 -7.12 -9.40
CA ARG A 252 -22.60 -5.97 -8.54
C ARG A 252 -21.34 -5.22 -8.12
N LYS A 253 -20.29 -5.94 -7.71
CA LYS A 253 -19.02 -5.37 -7.26
C LYS A 253 -18.29 -4.66 -8.40
N LEU A 254 -18.31 -5.22 -9.60
CA LEU A 254 -17.72 -4.60 -10.79
C LEU A 254 -18.39 -3.27 -11.18
N ARG A 255 -19.70 -3.13 -10.95
CA ARG A 255 -20.36 -1.81 -11.12
C ARG A 255 -19.82 -0.77 -10.14
N ALA A 256 -19.55 -1.18 -8.90
CA ALA A 256 -18.96 -0.28 -7.90
C ALA A 256 -17.49 0.04 -8.22
N ALA A 257 -16.70 -0.94 -8.66
CA ALA A 257 -15.30 -0.75 -9.10
C ALA A 257 -15.22 0.22 -10.29
N ARG A 258 -16.10 0.06 -11.30
CA ARG A 258 -16.20 0.98 -12.45
C ARG A 258 -16.47 2.42 -12.01
N LYS A 259 -17.43 2.63 -11.08
CA LYS A 259 -17.71 3.97 -10.53
C LYS A 259 -16.51 4.53 -9.75
N GLY A 260 -15.86 3.71 -8.95
CA GLY A 260 -14.68 4.09 -8.19
C GLY A 260 -13.53 4.55 -9.10
N TYR A 261 -13.24 3.76 -10.14
CA TYR A 261 -12.23 4.10 -11.16
C TYR A 261 -12.51 5.45 -11.84
N LEU A 262 -13.74 5.64 -12.34
CA LEU A 262 -14.15 6.89 -13.00
C LEU A 262 -14.04 8.11 -12.08
N ARG A 263 -14.41 7.96 -10.79
CA ARG A 263 -14.22 9.03 -9.79
C ARG A 263 -12.76 9.38 -9.58
N GLN A 264 -11.88 8.38 -9.49
CA GLN A 264 -10.44 8.62 -9.34
C GLN A 264 -9.87 9.35 -10.57
N CYS A 265 -10.26 8.93 -11.77
CA CYS A 265 -9.84 9.60 -12.99
C CYS A 265 -10.33 11.06 -13.05
N LEU A 266 -11.59 11.31 -12.68
CA LEU A 266 -12.15 12.67 -12.62
C LEU A 266 -11.42 13.53 -11.59
N TYR A 267 -11.22 13.01 -10.37
CA TYR A 267 -10.49 13.72 -9.32
C TYR A 267 -9.08 14.14 -9.77
N ARG A 268 -8.35 13.24 -10.45
CA ARG A 268 -7.00 13.52 -10.92
C ARG A 268 -6.95 14.51 -12.07
N ASN A 269 -7.94 14.46 -12.96
CA ASN A 269 -7.97 15.28 -14.19
C ASN A 269 -8.62 16.65 -13.98
N THR A 270 -9.35 16.86 -12.89
CA THR A 270 -9.96 18.17 -12.63
C THR A 270 -8.93 19.17 -12.10
N ARG A 271 -8.98 20.40 -12.63
CA ARG A 271 -8.18 21.54 -12.13
C ARG A 271 -8.95 22.38 -11.11
N ASP A 272 -10.27 22.21 -11.04
CA ASP A 272 -11.14 22.96 -10.14
C ASP A 272 -11.07 22.35 -8.71
N GLN A 273 -10.65 23.17 -7.75
CA GLN A 273 -10.51 22.75 -6.34
C GLN A 273 -11.86 22.36 -5.73
N ARG A 274 -12.95 23.01 -6.09
CA ARG A 274 -14.30 22.69 -5.59
C ARG A 274 -14.73 21.29 -6.00
N TRP A 275 -14.46 20.93 -7.27
CA TRP A 275 -14.71 19.56 -7.75
C TRP A 275 -13.81 18.53 -7.07
N LYS A 276 -12.56 18.89 -6.80
CA LYS A 276 -11.65 18.00 -6.04
C LYS A 276 -12.14 17.78 -4.62
N ASP A 277 -12.55 18.85 -3.94
CA ASP A 277 -13.05 18.78 -2.57
C ASP A 277 -14.33 17.93 -2.53
N TRP A 278 -15.21 18.12 -3.51
CA TRP A 278 -16.43 17.32 -3.62
C TRP A 278 -16.15 15.85 -3.93
N LEU A 279 -15.29 15.54 -4.90
CA LEU A 279 -14.90 14.16 -5.25
C LEU A 279 -14.12 13.50 -4.11
N GLY A 280 -13.23 14.23 -3.47
CA GLY A 280 -12.44 13.77 -2.32
C GLY A 280 -13.29 13.55 -1.08
N PHE A 281 -14.27 14.43 -0.83
CA PHE A 281 -15.22 14.29 0.27
C PHE A 281 -16.06 13.02 0.11
N ASP A 282 -16.53 12.75 -1.10
CA ASP A 282 -17.33 11.57 -1.39
C ASP A 282 -16.50 10.27 -1.29
N ALA A 283 -15.23 10.30 -1.69
CA ALA A 283 -14.30 9.19 -1.52
C ALA A 283 -13.96 8.92 -0.04
N ARG A 284 -13.72 9.97 0.76
CA ARG A 284 -13.49 9.89 2.21
C ARG A 284 -14.73 9.40 2.95
N ARG A 285 -15.92 9.89 2.57
CA ARG A 285 -17.19 9.49 3.16
C ARG A 285 -17.54 8.04 2.84
N GLY A 286 -17.34 7.60 1.60
CA GLY A 286 -17.56 6.21 1.20
C GLY A 286 -16.64 5.24 1.95
N TRP A 287 -15.42 5.66 2.30
CA TRP A 287 -14.48 4.88 3.09
C TRP A 287 -14.89 4.84 4.58
N ARG A 288 -15.21 6.00 5.20
CA ARG A 288 -15.74 6.08 6.58
C ARG A 288 -17.05 5.29 6.72
N GLU A 289 -17.96 5.40 5.76
CA GLU A 289 -19.22 4.68 5.76
C GLU A 289 -19.04 3.16 5.62
N ARG A 290 -17.97 2.73 4.94
CA ARG A 290 -17.69 1.30 4.71
C ARG A 290 -17.06 0.62 5.92
N TYR A 291 -16.17 1.32 6.63
CA TYR A 291 -15.31 0.72 7.66
C TYR A 291 -15.53 1.23 9.09
N LEU A 292 -16.27 2.32 9.30
CA LEU A 292 -16.48 2.92 10.61
C LEU A 292 -17.94 2.88 11.10
N ARG A 293 -18.87 2.25 10.37
CA ARG A 293 -20.24 2.10 10.86
C ARG A 293 -20.40 0.89 11.74
N PRO A 294 -20.95 1.07 12.98
CA PRO A 294 -21.62 0.00 13.67
C PRO A 294 -22.85 -0.43 12.84
N SER A 295 -23.13 -1.72 12.81
CA SER A 295 -24.33 -2.30 12.20
C SER A 295 -25.59 -1.60 12.73
N GLY A 296 -26.18 -0.69 11.95
CA GLY A 296 -27.43 0.00 12.32
C GLY A 296 -27.49 1.50 11.97
N GLY A 297 -27.30 1.89 10.73
CA GLY A 297 -27.34 3.31 10.34
C GLY A 297 -28.54 3.71 9.46
N PRO A 298 -28.90 5.01 9.40
CA PRO A 298 -30.15 5.52 8.87
C PRO A 298 -30.36 5.33 7.35
N SER A 299 -31.63 5.22 6.98
CA SER A 299 -32.15 4.89 5.65
C SER A 299 -31.74 5.88 4.54
N TRP A 300 -31.75 5.39 3.30
CA TRP A 300 -31.46 6.10 2.05
C TRP A 300 -32.28 7.40 1.84
N ARG A 301 -33.42 7.60 2.52
CA ARG A 301 -34.24 8.81 2.42
C ARG A 301 -33.54 10.07 2.94
N GLY A 302 -32.70 9.98 3.96
CA GLY A 302 -31.92 11.12 4.47
C GLY A 302 -30.80 11.58 3.51
N ARG A 303 -30.45 10.75 2.53
CA ARG A 303 -29.42 11.06 1.52
C ARG A 303 -29.93 11.90 0.35
N LEU A 304 -31.19 11.72 -0.04
CA LEU A 304 -31.79 12.50 -1.14
C LEU A 304 -32.05 13.97 -0.74
N SER A 305 -32.45 14.24 0.51
CA SER A 305 -32.67 15.62 0.98
C SER A 305 -31.38 16.46 1.03
N HIS A 306 -30.25 15.82 1.32
CA HIS A 306 -28.95 16.49 1.32
C HIS A 306 -28.46 16.81 -0.12
N TRP A 307 -28.75 15.95 -1.08
CA TRP A 307 -28.43 16.16 -2.50
C TRP A 307 -29.16 17.36 -3.11
N TRP A 308 -30.43 17.58 -2.71
CA TRP A 308 -31.21 18.72 -3.18
C TRP A 308 -30.68 20.05 -2.66
N THR A 309 -30.23 20.13 -1.41
CA THR A 309 -29.68 21.37 -0.82
C THR A 309 -28.27 21.73 -1.37
N VAL A 310 -27.49 20.75 -1.83
CA VAL A 310 -26.16 20.98 -2.40
C VAL A 310 -26.22 21.35 -3.89
N LEU A 311 -27.19 20.75 -4.64
CA LEU A 311 -27.34 21.03 -6.07
C LEU A 311 -28.16 22.28 -6.38
N PHE A 312 -29.05 22.69 -5.46
CA PHE A 312 -29.90 23.87 -5.61
C PHE A 312 -29.85 24.69 -4.32
N PRO A 313 -28.80 25.51 -4.10
CA PRO A 313 -28.81 26.44 -2.99
C PRO A 313 -29.95 27.42 -3.16
N ARG A 314 -30.84 27.51 -2.18
CA ARG A 314 -31.89 28.54 -2.15
C ARG A 314 -31.16 29.87 -2.03
N ASN A 315 -31.23 30.71 -3.06
CA ASN A 315 -30.85 32.11 -2.97
C ASN A 315 -31.67 32.76 -1.84
N GLN A 316 -30.98 33.28 -0.84
CA GLN A 316 -31.42 34.36 0.01
C GLN A 316 -30.72 35.62 -0.42
#